data_5a58a40ffc5aa64ca631c66b7574fd48
#
_entry.id   5a58a40ffc5aa64ca631c66b7574fd48
#
_cell.length_a   1.000
_cell.length_b   1.000
_cell.length_c   1.000
_cell.angle_alpha   90.00
_cell.angle_beta   90.00
_cell.angle_gamma   90.00
#
_symmetry.space_group_name_H-M   'P 1'
#
loop_
_entity.id
_entity.type
_entity.pdbx_description
1 polymer ?
#
loop_
_entity_poly.entity_id
_entity_poly.type
_entity_poly.pdbx_seq_one_letter_code
_entity_poly.pdbx_strand_id
1 'polypeptide(L)'
;LKLSVPVANIWIELEKPNDRWLLALGGPTSGPALLFWGMLALALALAWLVVKSGFTPLKLRDGILLFVGMSAISLWVPVMLSFALVLVGWRGRQQALQGNWARLSVLSLVLLLIGALLALLISVPQGLMSSPDMALQHVHGGYNTLIWYQDFAQAELPHAWIFSLPLWVYQIAMLS
;
A
#
# COMPACT_ATOMS: atom_id res chain seq x y z
N LEU A 1 26.30 -4.43 -22.22
CA LEU A 1 27.77 -4.60 -22.28
C LEU A 1 28.05 -6.11 -22.40
N LYS A 2 28.79 -6.52 -23.45
CA LYS A 2 29.20 -7.91 -23.61
C LYS A 2 30.46 -8.15 -22.78
N LEU A 3 30.45 -9.20 -22.01
CA LEU A 3 31.60 -9.61 -21.19
C LEU A 3 32.50 -10.54 -22.01
N SER A 4 33.78 -10.29 -21.97
CA SER A 4 34.82 -11.17 -22.59
C SER A 4 35.23 -12.29 -21.65
N VAL A 5 34.97 -12.18 -20.36
CA VAL A 5 35.30 -13.14 -19.29
C VAL A 5 34.14 -13.29 -18.36
N PRO A 6 33.88 -14.51 -17.82
CA PRO A 6 32.82 -14.68 -16.82
C PRO A 6 33.13 -13.88 -15.54
N VAL A 7 32.12 -13.26 -14.98
CA VAL A 7 32.21 -12.43 -13.77
C VAL A 7 31.29 -13.01 -12.68
N ALA A 8 31.78 -13.02 -11.46
CA ALA A 8 31.06 -13.47 -10.29
C ALA A 8 30.82 -12.30 -9.32
N ASN A 9 29.79 -12.42 -8.46
CA ASN A 9 29.45 -11.45 -7.43
C ASN A 9 29.19 -10.05 -7.98
N ILE A 10 28.19 -9.92 -8.85
CA ILE A 10 27.84 -8.66 -9.49
C ILE A 10 26.83 -7.92 -8.60
N TRP A 11 27.14 -6.66 -8.30
CA TRP A 11 26.27 -5.74 -7.59
C TRP A 11 25.89 -4.61 -8.53
N ILE A 12 24.59 -4.35 -8.62
CA ILE A 12 24.07 -3.21 -9.38
C ILE A 12 23.38 -2.30 -8.39
N GLU A 13 23.88 -1.09 -8.27
CA GLU A 13 23.35 -0.06 -7.38
C GLU A 13 22.73 1.03 -8.22
N LEU A 14 21.48 1.36 -7.92
CA LEU A 14 20.72 2.43 -8.54
C LEU A 14 20.20 3.38 -7.47
N GLU A 15 20.58 4.64 -7.55
CA GLU A 15 20.03 5.68 -6.71
C GLU A 15 18.69 6.18 -7.26
N LYS A 16 17.68 6.16 -6.42
CA LYS A 16 16.36 6.69 -6.74
C LYS A 16 16.28 8.17 -6.33
N PRO A 17 15.95 9.09 -7.26
CA PRO A 17 15.61 10.46 -6.89
C PRO A 17 14.38 10.50 -5.98
N ASN A 18 14.37 11.40 -4.99
CA ASN A 18 13.30 11.55 -4.01
C ASN A 18 11.99 12.08 -4.59
N ASP A 19 12.05 12.69 -5.76
CA ASP A 19 10.93 13.31 -6.49
C ASP A 19 10.23 12.37 -7.48
N ARG A 20 10.50 11.08 -7.39
CA ARG A 20 10.00 10.06 -8.31
C ARG A 20 9.13 9.01 -7.64
N TRP A 21 7.99 8.74 -8.27
CA TRP A 21 7.10 7.65 -7.94
C TRP A 21 7.46 6.41 -8.75
N LEU A 22 7.84 5.33 -8.07
CA LEU A 22 8.19 4.06 -8.72
C LEU A 22 6.92 3.30 -9.09
N LEU A 23 6.79 2.93 -10.36
CA LEU A 23 5.67 2.10 -10.83
C LEU A 23 6.07 0.65 -11.04
N ALA A 24 7.27 0.42 -11.55
CA ALA A 24 7.79 -0.92 -11.77
C ALA A 24 9.31 -0.91 -11.66
N LEU A 25 9.85 -2.04 -11.28
CA LEU A 25 11.28 -2.30 -11.25
C LEU A 25 11.54 -3.75 -11.64
N GLY A 26 12.69 -3.99 -12.21
CA GLY A 26 13.11 -5.33 -12.56
C GLY A 26 14.61 -5.40 -12.71
N GLY A 27 15.13 -6.60 -12.63
CA GLY A 27 16.56 -6.85 -12.68
C GLY A 27 16.88 -8.32 -12.45
N PRO A 28 18.10 -8.62 -12.03
CA PRO A 28 18.54 -9.96 -11.67
C PRO A 28 17.66 -10.61 -10.59
N THR A 29 17.85 -11.92 -10.42
CA THR A 29 17.02 -12.76 -9.53
C THR A 29 16.97 -12.31 -8.07
N SER A 30 18.02 -11.67 -7.57
CA SER A 30 18.07 -11.14 -6.20
C SER A 30 18.10 -9.62 -6.23
N GLY A 31 16.97 -8.99 -5.88
CA GLY A 31 16.84 -7.55 -5.89
C GLY A 31 15.64 -7.05 -5.08
N PRO A 32 15.42 -5.74 -5.05
CA PRO A 32 14.31 -5.14 -4.35
C PRO A 32 12.99 -5.55 -5.01
N ALA A 33 11.98 -5.82 -4.18
CA ALA A 33 10.63 -6.15 -4.62
C ALA A 33 9.68 -5.00 -4.31
N LEU A 34 8.87 -4.62 -5.30
CA LEU A 34 7.85 -3.60 -5.19
C LEU A 34 6.52 -4.25 -4.78
N LEU A 35 6.13 -4.12 -3.51
CA LEU A 35 4.90 -4.71 -2.98
C LEU A 35 3.66 -3.82 -3.16
N PHE A 36 3.83 -2.59 -3.58
CA PHE A 36 2.75 -1.61 -3.74
C PHE A 36 1.54 -2.19 -4.50
N TRP A 37 1.76 -2.85 -5.63
CA TRP A 37 0.68 -3.42 -6.45
C TRP A 37 -0.08 -4.54 -5.75
N GLY A 38 0.63 -5.39 -5.00
CA GLY A 38 0.01 -6.45 -4.19
C GLY A 38 -0.86 -5.87 -3.08
N MET A 39 -0.38 -4.82 -2.41
CA MET A 39 -1.12 -4.11 -1.36
C MET A 39 -2.35 -3.40 -1.94
N LEU A 40 -2.23 -2.77 -3.10
CA LEU A 40 -3.34 -2.15 -3.80
C LEU A 40 -4.40 -3.19 -4.21
N ALA A 41 -3.98 -4.33 -4.76
CA ALA A 41 -4.90 -5.42 -5.11
C ALA A 41 -5.64 -5.96 -3.87
N LEU A 42 -4.94 -6.11 -2.74
CA LEU A 42 -5.56 -6.51 -1.48
C LEU A 42 -6.56 -5.46 -0.98
N ALA A 43 -6.23 -4.17 -1.05
CA ALA A 43 -7.14 -3.09 -0.68
C ALA A 43 -8.40 -3.10 -1.54
N LEU A 44 -8.28 -3.29 -2.84
CA LEU A 44 -9.42 -3.42 -3.77
C LEU A 44 -10.29 -4.65 -3.46
N ALA A 45 -9.67 -5.79 -3.14
CA ALA A 45 -10.37 -6.99 -2.73
C ALA A 45 -11.15 -6.77 -1.43
N LEU A 46 -10.56 -6.10 -0.44
CA LEU A 46 -11.22 -5.72 0.80
C LEU A 46 -12.40 -4.77 0.54
N ALA A 47 -12.23 -3.74 -0.30
CA ALA A 47 -13.31 -2.84 -0.69
C ALA A 47 -14.50 -3.60 -1.30
N TRP A 48 -14.21 -4.51 -2.23
CA TRP A 48 -15.23 -5.34 -2.87
C TRP A 48 -15.96 -6.24 -1.86
N LEU A 49 -15.24 -6.91 -0.96
CA LEU A 49 -15.81 -7.76 0.08
C LEU A 49 -16.71 -6.96 1.04
N VAL A 50 -16.25 -5.79 1.50
CA VAL A 50 -17.00 -4.93 2.41
C VAL A 50 -18.29 -4.44 1.75
N VAL A 51 -18.23 -4.00 0.51
CA VAL A 51 -19.43 -3.55 -0.22
C VAL A 51 -20.37 -4.72 -0.53
N LYS A 52 -19.84 -5.87 -0.97
CA LYS A 52 -20.64 -7.06 -1.29
C LYS A 52 -21.28 -7.67 -0.04
N SER A 53 -20.69 -7.54 1.13
CA SER A 53 -21.28 -8.03 2.40
C SER A 53 -22.66 -7.42 2.68
N GLY A 54 -22.96 -6.28 2.06
CA GLY A 54 -24.21 -5.54 2.26
C GLY A 54 -24.36 -4.97 3.68
N PHE A 55 -23.30 -5.01 4.51
CA PHE A 55 -23.31 -4.43 5.85
C PHE A 55 -23.12 -2.91 5.83
N THR A 56 -22.62 -2.37 4.73
CA THR A 56 -22.33 -0.94 4.59
C THR A 56 -23.26 -0.29 3.58
N PRO A 57 -23.63 0.98 3.75
CA PRO A 57 -24.39 1.75 2.77
C PRO A 57 -23.49 2.24 1.60
N LEU A 58 -22.18 1.90 1.60
CA LEU A 58 -21.23 2.34 0.60
C LEU A 58 -21.53 1.70 -0.76
N LYS A 59 -21.51 2.52 -1.79
CA LYS A 59 -21.50 2.04 -3.17
C LYS A 59 -20.09 1.55 -3.52
N LEU A 60 -20.01 0.63 -4.49
CA LEU A 60 -18.72 0.04 -4.90
C LEU A 60 -17.70 1.11 -5.31
N ARG A 61 -18.14 2.15 -6.02
CA ARG A 61 -17.30 3.27 -6.43
C ARG A 61 -16.66 3.98 -5.24
N ASP A 62 -17.49 4.32 -4.24
CA ASP A 62 -17.04 5.05 -3.05
C ASP A 62 -16.09 4.19 -2.20
N GLY A 63 -16.39 2.90 -2.11
CA GLY A 63 -15.52 1.92 -1.46
C GLY A 63 -14.15 1.84 -2.16
N ILE A 64 -14.12 1.70 -3.47
CA ILE A 64 -12.87 1.64 -4.25
C ILE A 64 -12.04 2.91 -4.02
N LEU A 65 -12.62 4.09 -4.18
CA LEU A 65 -11.91 5.37 -3.98
C LEU A 65 -11.32 5.49 -2.57
N LEU A 66 -12.11 5.14 -1.55
CA LEU A 66 -11.68 5.18 -0.16
C LEU A 66 -10.48 4.26 0.09
N PHE A 67 -10.56 3.01 -0.37
CA PHE A 67 -9.51 2.02 -0.12
C PHE A 67 -8.24 2.28 -0.95
N VAL A 68 -8.39 2.77 -2.19
CA VAL A 68 -7.25 3.19 -3.02
C VAL A 68 -6.52 4.36 -2.37
N GLY A 69 -7.24 5.39 -1.92
CA GLY A 69 -6.63 6.52 -1.23
C GLY A 69 -5.86 6.11 0.03
N MET A 70 -6.41 5.18 0.81
CA MET A 70 -5.78 4.70 2.03
C MET A 70 -4.60 3.75 1.79
N SER A 71 -4.62 2.95 0.71
CA SER A 71 -3.56 1.99 0.40
C SER A 71 -2.22 2.66 0.09
N ALA A 72 -2.25 3.92 -0.35
CA ALA A 72 -1.06 4.70 -0.64
C ALA A 72 -0.25 5.08 0.62
N ILE A 73 -0.82 4.95 1.81
CA ILE A 73 -0.23 5.37 3.06
C ILE A 73 0.26 4.18 3.88
N SER A 74 -0.64 3.25 4.18
CA SER A 74 -0.34 2.04 4.94
C SER A 74 -1.45 1.01 4.77
N LEU A 75 -1.09 -0.25 4.65
CA LEU A 75 -2.05 -1.35 4.54
C LEU A 75 -2.93 -1.51 5.79
N TRP A 76 -2.43 -1.15 6.96
CA TRP A 76 -3.18 -1.29 8.21
C TRP A 76 -4.42 -0.43 8.27
N VAL A 77 -4.40 0.76 7.65
CA VAL A 77 -5.53 1.71 7.67
C VAL A 77 -6.77 1.14 6.97
N PRO A 78 -6.70 0.64 5.71
CA PRO A 78 -7.86 0.02 5.06
C PRO A 78 -8.34 -1.24 5.78
N VAL A 79 -7.46 -2.03 6.39
CA VAL A 79 -7.86 -3.21 7.18
C VAL A 79 -8.66 -2.80 8.41
N MET A 80 -8.18 -1.83 9.19
CA MET A 80 -8.90 -1.31 10.35
C MET A 80 -10.25 -0.70 9.98
N LEU A 81 -10.30 0.08 8.89
CA LEU A 81 -11.54 0.66 8.40
C LEU A 81 -12.54 -0.41 7.94
N SER A 82 -12.08 -1.44 7.22
CA SER A 82 -12.93 -2.57 6.81
C SER A 82 -13.59 -3.23 8.01
N PHE A 83 -12.79 -3.50 9.04
CA PHE A 83 -13.27 -4.11 10.28
C PHE A 83 -14.30 -3.21 10.99
N ALA A 84 -14.02 -1.90 11.06
CA ALA A 84 -14.94 -0.92 11.63
C ALA A 84 -16.28 -0.90 10.89
N LEU A 85 -16.26 -0.81 9.56
CA LEU A 85 -17.46 -0.75 8.72
C LEU A 85 -18.29 -2.03 8.84
N VAL A 86 -17.65 -3.20 8.85
CA VAL A 86 -18.32 -4.50 9.02
C VAL A 86 -18.96 -4.61 10.41
N LEU A 87 -18.26 -4.19 11.48
CA LEU A 87 -18.80 -4.20 12.83
C LEU A 87 -20.00 -3.26 12.99
N VAL A 88 -19.92 -2.06 12.42
CA VAL A 88 -21.06 -1.11 12.43
C VAL A 88 -22.27 -1.71 11.72
N GLY A 89 -22.05 -2.27 10.53
CA GLY A 89 -23.14 -2.88 9.77
C GLY A 89 -23.71 -4.12 10.41
N TRP A 90 -22.88 -4.98 11.00
CA TRP A 90 -23.33 -6.16 11.74
C TRP A 90 -24.16 -5.79 12.94
N ARG A 91 -23.72 -4.78 13.70
CA ARG A 91 -24.48 -4.30 14.86
C ARG A 91 -25.80 -3.65 14.48
N GLY A 92 -25.84 -2.91 13.38
CA GLY A 92 -27.10 -2.32 12.88
C GLY A 92 -28.17 -3.35 12.53
N ARG A 93 -27.78 -4.61 12.31
CA ARG A 93 -28.70 -5.74 12.04
C ARG A 93 -29.08 -6.54 13.27
N GLN A 94 -28.29 -6.46 14.35
CA GLN A 94 -28.64 -7.17 15.58
C GLN A 94 -29.71 -6.40 16.36
N GLN A 95 -30.72 -7.13 16.78
CA GLN A 95 -31.70 -6.63 17.77
C GLN A 95 -30.95 -6.21 19.03
N ALA A 96 -31.35 -5.10 19.61
CA ALA A 96 -30.66 -4.43 20.71
C ALA A 96 -30.27 -5.41 21.83
N LEU A 97 -28.95 -5.60 21.99
CA LEU A 97 -28.42 -6.25 23.16
C LEU A 97 -28.84 -5.45 24.40
N GLN A 98 -29.40 -6.11 25.40
CA GLN A 98 -29.80 -5.45 26.65
C GLN A 98 -28.69 -5.56 27.70
N GLY A 99 -28.54 -4.53 28.54
CA GLY A 99 -27.61 -4.51 29.67
C GLY A 99 -26.24 -3.90 29.42
N ASN A 100 -25.29 -4.19 30.31
CA ASN A 100 -23.95 -3.60 30.31
C ASN A 100 -23.13 -3.97 29.06
N TRP A 101 -23.35 -5.13 28.47
CA TRP A 101 -22.71 -5.57 27.24
C TRP A 101 -23.09 -4.69 26.04
N ALA A 102 -24.32 -4.17 26.02
CA ALA A 102 -24.76 -3.22 25.00
C ALA A 102 -23.96 -1.92 25.08
N ARG A 103 -23.74 -1.40 26.31
CA ARG A 103 -22.97 -0.16 26.51
C ARG A 103 -21.50 -0.30 26.11
N LEU A 104 -20.87 -1.41 26.51
CA LEU A 104 -19.48 -1.72 26.13
C LEU A 104 -19.29 -1.82 24.63
N SER A 105 -20.23 -2.47 23.94
CA SER A 105 -20.17 -2.63 22.49
C SER A 105 -20.44 -1.32 21.74
N VAL A 106 -21.29 -0.40 22.26
CA VAL A 106 -21.43 0.95 21.70
C VAL A 106 -20.17 1.76 21.90
N LEU A 107 -19.59 1.71 23.10
CA LEU A 107 -18.36 2.44 23.42
C LEU A 107 -17.21 2.00 22.49
N SER A 108 -17.02 0.68 22.32
CA SER A 108 -15.98 0.14 21.43
C SER A 108 -16.18 0.57 19.97
N LEU A 109 -17.41 0.61 19.48
CA LEU A 109 -17.75 1.11 18.14
C LEU A 109 -17.43 2.59 17.98
N VAL A 110 -17.82 3.42 18.96
CA VAL A 110 -17.55 4.86 18.93
C VAL A 110 -16.04 5.11 18.92
N LEU A 111 -15.28 4.44 19.79
CA LEU A 111 -13.82 4.55 19.81
C LEU A 111 -13.20 4.12 18.48
N LEU A 112 -13.70 3.05 17.88
CA LEU A 112 -13.19 2.54 16.61
C LEU A 112 -13.52 3.48 15.44
N LEU A 113 -14.70 4.11 15.43
CA LEU A 113 -15.09 5.14 14.46
C LEU A 113 -14.26 6.41 14.61
N ILE A 114 -14.02 6.85 15.85
CA ILE A 114 -13.13 8.00 16.11
C ILE A 114 -11.72 7.69 15.63
N GLY A 115 -11.20 6.50 15.93
CA GLY A 115 -9.89 6.06 15.45
C GLY A 115 -9.78 6.02 13.93
N ALA A 116 -10.81 5.50 13.24
CA ALA A 116 -10.87 5.49 11.78
C ALA A 116 -10.95 6.91 11.19
N LEU A 117 -11.72 7.81 11.81
CA LEU A 117 -11.81 9.21 11.39
C LEU A 117 -10.48 9.95 11.57
N LEU A 118 -9.80 9.75 12.71
CA LEU A 118 -8.48 10.32 12.95
C LEU A 118 -7.44 9.78 11.97
N ALA A 119 -7.46 8.47 11.69
CA ALA A 119 -6.60 7.87 10.68
C ALA A 119 -6.82 8.50 9.29
N LEU A 120 -8.08 8.74 8.90
CA LEU A 120 -8.44 9.46 7.67
C LEU A 120 -7.88 10.89 7.66
N LEU A 121 -8.09 11.65 8.74
CA LEU A 121 -7.61 13.02 8.84
C LEU A 121 -6.08 13.13 8.77
N ILE A 122 -5.35 12.18 9.34
CA ILE A 122 -3.89 12.13 9.29
C ILE A 122 -3.41 11.65 7.90
N SER A 123 -4.17 10.77 7.26
CA SER A 123 -3.80 10.19 5.97
C SER A 123 -3.81 11.21 4.84
N VAL A 124 -4.72 12.18 4.85
CA VAL A 124 -4.83 13.20 3.80
C VAL A 124 -3.56 14.05 3.67
N PRO A 125 -3.06 14.73 4.73
CA PRO A 125 -1.82 15.50 4.62
C PRO A 125 -0.60 14.61 4.34
N GLN A 126 -0.54 13.39 4.86
CA GLN A 126 0.56 12.47 4.55
C GLN A 126 0.54 12.06 3.07
N GLY A 127 -0.61 11.75 2.50
CA GLY A 127 -0.72 11.41 1.09
C GLY A 127 -0.37 12.56 0.14
N LEU A 128 -0.60 13.81 0.56
CA LEU A 128 -0.32 15.00 -0.25
C LEU A 128 1.13 15.49 -0.11
N MET A 129 1.74 15.35 1.08
CA MET A 129 3.06 15.90 1.39
C MET A 129 4.20 14.90 1.27
N SER A 130 3.92 13.60 1.32
CA SER A 130 4.93 12.55 1.23
C SER A 130 4.89 11.81 -0.10
N SER A 131 6.00 11.15 -0.43
CA SER A 131 6.01 10.16 -1.50
C SER A 131 5.22 8.92 -1.07
N PRO A 132 4.52 8.24 -1.99
CA PRO A 132 3.79 7.02 -1.68
C PRO A 132 4.74 5.97 -1.11
N ASP A 133 4.28 5.25 -0.09
CA ASP A 133 5.01 4.10 0.43
C ASP A 133 4.97 2.99 -0.62
N MET A 134 6.11 2.74 -1.24
CA MET A 134 6.26 1.69 -2.26
C MET A 134 6.39 0.30 -1.64
N ALA A 135 6.45 0.21 -0.30
CA ALA A 135 6.67 -1.05 0.43
C ALA A 135 7.80 -1.88 -0.20
N LEU A 136 8.93 -1.24 -0.46
CA LEU A 136 10.11 -1.88 -1.02
C LEU A 136 10.70 -2.85 -0.01
N GLN A 137 10.84 -4.12 -0.40
CA GLN A 137 11.51 -5.16 0.38
C GLN A 137 12.89 -5.45 -0.19
N HIS A 138 13.77 -5.95 0.67
CA HIS A 138 15.16 -6.31 0.34
C HIS A 138 16.02 -5.13 -0.14
N VAL A 139 15.75 -3.94 0.37
CA VAL A 139 16.57 -2.76 0.10
C VAL A 139 17.75 -2.76 1.06
N HIS A 140 18.96 -2.93 0.55
CA HIS A 140 20.20 -2.80 1.30
C HIS A 140 20.76 -1.39 1.06
N GLY A 141 21.08 -0.66 2.13
CA GLY A 141 21.75 0.63 2.02
C GLY A 141 20.90 1.90 2.17
N GLY A 142 19.58 1.80 2.32
CA GLY A 142 18.70 2.95 2.56
C GLY A 142 17.50 3.04 1.61
N TYR A 143 16.53 3.91 1.91
CA TYR A 143 15.27 4.02 1.16
C TYR A 143 15.44 4.51 -0.29
N ASN A 144 16.58 5.10 -0.62
CA ASN A 144 16.84 5.68 -1.95
C ASN A 144 17.77 4.83 -2.81
N THR A 145 18.40 3.80 -2.23
CA THR A 145 19.39 2.97 -2.94
C THR A 145 18.80 1.59 -3.19
N LEU A 146 18.64 1.24 -4.45
CA LEU A 146 18.15 -0.06 -4.89
C LEU A 146 19.35 -0.91 -5.31
N ILE A 147 19.53 -2.07 -4.69
CA ILE A 147 20.66 -2.94 -4.93
C ILE A 147 20.17 -4.28 -5.46
N TRP A 148 20.66 -4.68 -6.62
CA TRP A 148 20.50 -6.02 -7.18
C TRP A 148 21.80 -6.80 -7.04
N TYR A 149 21.67 -8.08 -6.78
CA TYR A 149 22.79 -8.99 -6.68
C TYR A 149 22.61 -10.16 -7.64
N GLN A 150 23.72 -10.54 -8.28
CA GLN A 150 23.77 -11.72 -9.12
C GLN A 150 25.10 -12.45 -8.92
N ASP A 151 25.03 -13.74 -8.63
CA ASP A 151 26.20 -14.56 -8.32
C ASP A 151 27.14 -14.71 -9.51
N PHE A 152 26.59 -14.83 -10.72
CA PHE A 152 27.39 -15.17 -11.89
C PHE A 152 26.78 -14.69 -13.20
N ALA A 153 27.61 -14.17 -14.12
CA ALA A 153 27.24 -13.83 -15.49
C ALA A 153 28.33 -14.23 -16.49
N GLN A 154 27.93 -14.88 -17.58
CA GLN A 154 28.88 -15.43 -18.57
C GLN A 154 29.01 -14.59 -19.84
N ALA A 155 27.93 -14.05 -20.37
CA ALA A 155 27.93 -13.43 -21.69
C ALA A 155 27.53 -11.95 -21.67
N GLU A 156 26.58 -11.57 -20.83
CA GLU A 156 26.07 -10.22 -20.73
C GLU A 156 25.96 -9.80 -19.26
N LEU A 157 26.22 -8.52 -18.99
CA LEU A 157 25.98 -7.96 -17.68
C LEU A 157 24.48 -7.94 -17.40
N PRO A 158 24.07 -8.33 -16.20
CA PRO A 158 22.67 -8.24 -15.81
C PRO A 158 22.19 -6.80 -15.90
N HIS A 159 20.96 -6.62 -16.34
CA HIS A 159 20.37 -5.30 -16.55
C HIS A 159 19.26 -5.06 -15.52
N ALA A 160 19.44 -4.04 -14.70
CA ALA A 160 18.38 -3.53 -13.84
C ALA A 160 17.69 -2.34 -14.51
N TRP A 161 16.37 -2.26 -14.35
CA TRP A 161 15.57 -1.15 -14.88
C TRP A 161 14.54 -0.68 -13.89
N ILE A 162 14.23 0.61 -13.96
CA ILE A 162 13.21 1.27 -13.13
C ILE A 162 12.29 2.04 -14.05
N PHE A 163 10.99 1.85 -13.88
CA PHE A 163 9.96 2.69 -14.49
C PHE A 163 9.36 3.59 -13.41
N SER A 164 9.51 4.90 -13.58
CA SER A 164 9.08 5.88 -12.59
C SER A 164 8.40 7.07 -13.24
N LEU A 165 7.45 7.67 -12.52
CA LEU A 165 6.80 8.94 -12.87
C LEU A 165 7.23 10.06 -11.92
N PRO A 166 7.12 11.32 -12.34
CA PRO A 166 7.28 12.45 -11.43
C PRO A 166 6.26 12.39 -10.28
N LEU A 167 6.68 12.80 -9.08
CA LEU A 167 5.84 12.72 -7.88
C LEU A 167 4.55 13.56 -8.00
N TRP A 168 4.57 14.66 -8.74
CA TRP A 168 3.39 15.50 -8.95
C TRP A 168 2.22 14.75 -9.63
N VAL A 169 2.52 13.72 -10.45
CA VAL A 169 1.48 12.87 -11.07
C VAL A 169 0.72 12.10 -10.01
N TYR A 170 1.43 11.56 -9.01
CA TYR A 170 0.81 10.91 -7.86
C TYR A 170 -0.05 11.89 -7.04
N GLN A 171 0.47 13.10 -6.78
CA GLN A 171 -0.25 14.12 -6.02
C GLN A 171 -1.55 14.54 -6.71
N ILE A 172 -1.55 14.71 -8.04
CA ILE A 172 -2.77 14.99 -8.82
C ILE A 172 -3.74 13.81 -8.73
N ALA A 173 -3.27 12.58 -8.86
CA ALA A 173 -4.12 11.39 -8.75
C ALA A 173 -4.76 11.25 -7.37
N MET A 174 -4.11 11.73 -6.30
CA MET A 174 -4.65 11.75 -4.94
C MET A 174 -5.67 12.87 -4.69
N LEU A 175 -5.64 13.93 -5.50
CA LEU A 175 -6.58 15.07 -5.40
C LEU A 175 -7.87 14.86 -6.23
N SER A 176 -7.88 13.90 -7.15
CA SER A 176 -9.03 13.60 -8.02
C SER A 176 -10.01 12.63 -7.38
#